data_fcd7c02b5ca843a127c12625af2f7e94
#
_entry.id   fcd7c02b5ca843a127c12625af2f7e94
#
_cell.length_a   1.000
_cell.length_b   1.000
_cell.length_c   1.000
_cell.angle_alpha   90.00
_cell.angle_beta   90.00
_cell.angle_gamma   90.00
#
_symmetry.space_group_name_H-M   'P 1'
#
loop_
_entity.id
_entity.type
_entity.pdbx_description
1 polymer ?
#
loop_
_entity_poly.entity_id
_entity_poly.type
_entity_poly.pdbx_seq_one_letter_code
_entity_poly.pdbx_strand_id
1 'polypeptide(L)'
;MSKAFTREPDSGAEEIPAFRPQLPPGTRNFITRVGADGLRQRLTDLLERKQALGTRSIEASATVEADLRKLESAIRRLQQTLASVVVAEIPADREKVAFGATVTVRHGNGAEAAYQIGMCSTICG
;
A
#
# COMPACT_ATOMS: atom_id res chain seq x y z
N MET A 1 32.98 -22.22 -12.98
CA MET A 1 32.81 -21.48 -11.74
C MET A 1 31.79 -20.40 -11.91
N SER A 2 30.58 -20.69 -11.69
CA SER A 2 29.53 -19.68 -11.88
C SER A 2 29.27 -18.94 -10.61
N LYS A 3 29.95 -17.84 -10.41
CA LYS A 3 29.61 -16.85 -9.40
C LYS A 3 28.38 -16.03 -9.79
N ALA A 4 27.84 -16.27 -10.98
CA ALA A 4 26.66 -15.58 -11.48
C ALA A 4 25.39 -15.83 -10.66
N PHE A 5 25.38 -16.83 -9.81
CA PHE A 5 24.27 -17.18 -8.95
C PHE A 5 24.47 -16.84 -7.49
N THR A 6 25.58 -16.18 -7.16
CA THR A 6 25.71 -15.63 -5.83
C THR A 6 24.75 -14.46 -5.72
N ARG A 7 23.61 -14.71 -5.15
CA ARG A 7 22.68 -13.68 -4.76
C ARG A 7 23.39 -12.82 -3.75
N GLU A 8 23.76 -11.64 -4.15
CA GLU A 8 24.16 -10.64 -3.17
C GLU A 8 23.00 -10.48 -2.19
N PRO A 9 23.30 -10.45 -0.88
CA PRO A 9 22.27 -10.12 0.07
C PRO A 9 21.72 -8.76 -0.34
N ASP A 10 20.50 -8.79 -0.80
CA ASP A 10 19.77 -7.64 -1.25
C ASP A 10 19.59 -6.70 -0.06
N SER A 11 20.54 -5.82 0.12
CA SER A 11 20.53 -4.82 1.19
C SER A 11 19.59 -3.65 0.87
N GLY A 12 18.88 -3.74 -0.19
CA GLY A 12 17.81 -2.87 -0.54
C GLY A 12 16.73 -3.76 -1.10
N ALA A 13 15.74 -4.09 -0.30
CA ALA A 13 14.50 -4.49 -0.89
C ALA A 13 14.09 -3.39 -1.85
N GLU A 14 14.58 -3.47 -3.07
CA GLU A 14 13.89 -2.81 -4.17
C GLU A 14 12.48 -3.34 -4.05
N GLU A 15 11.62 -2.54 -3.46
CA GLU A 15 10.19 -2.78 -3.54
C GLU A 15 9.91 -2.88 -5.03
N ILE A 16 9.93 -4.12 -5.52
CA ILE A 16 9.41 -4.42 -6.84
C ILE A 16 8.09 -3.69 -6.87
N PRO A 17 7.92 -2.70 -7.72
CA PRO A 17 6.67 -1.99 -7.77
C PRO A 17 5.60 -3.05 -7.97
N ALA A 18 4.85 -3.32 -6.92
CA ALA A 18 3.80 -4.31 -6.97
C ALA A 18 2.95 -3.94 -8.18
N PHE A 19 2.94 -4.82 -9.18
CA PHE A 19 2.10 -4.64 -10.34
C PHE A 19 0.68 -4.48 -9.81
N ARG A 20 0.22 -3.27 -9.81
CA ARG A 20 -1.16 -2.99 -9.49
C ARG A 20 -1.92 -3.03 -10.79
N PRO A 21 -2.74 -4.04 -11.01
CA PRO A 21 -3.60 -4.03 -12.17
C PRO A 21 -4.43 -2.75 -12.11
N GLN A 22 -4.36 -1.97 -13.16
CA GLN A 22 -5.22 -0.80 -13.26
C GLN A 22 -6.66 -1.29 -13.37
N LEU A 23 -7.51 -0.73 -12.54
CA LEU A 23 -8.93 -1.03 -12.63
C LEU A 23 -9.47 -0.55 -13.98
N PRO A 24 -10.37 -1.32 -14.60
CA PRO A 24 -11.03 -0.87 -15.83
C PRO A 24 -11.66 0.50 -15.67
N PRO A 25 -11.73 1.32 -16.72
CA PRO A 25 -12.39 2.63 -16.65
C PRO A 25 -13.84 2.48 -16.19
N GLY A 26 -14.26 3.34 -15.28
CA GLY A 26 -15.60 3.31 -14.70
C GLY A 26 -15.79 2.38 -13.51
N THR A 27 -14.77 1.60 -13.15
CA THR A 27 -14.83 0.75 -11.96
C THR A 27 -14.56 1.58 -10.70
N ARG A 28 -15.42 1.42 -9.68
CA ARG A 28 -15.21 2.07 -8.39
C ARG A 28 -14.10 1.36 -7.63
N ASN A 29 -13.14 2.12 -7.15
CA ASN A 29 -12.05 1.62 -6.32
C ASN A 29 -12.47 1.69 -4.84
N PHE A 30 -13.07 0.63 -4.34
CA PHE A 30 -13.51 0.58 -2.95
C PHE A 30 -12.34 0.27 -2.01
N ILE A 31 -12.34 0.93 -0.87
CA ILE A 31 -11.41 0.71 0.21
C ILE A 31 -12.16 0.70 1.55
N THR A 32 -11.65 -0.04 2.52
CA THR A 32 -12.17 0.02 3.89
C THR A 32 -11.75 1.31 4.57
N ARG A 33 -12.48 1.74 5.60
CA ARG A 33 -12.10 2.92 6.39
C ARG A 33 -10.68 2.79 6.95
N VAL A 34 -10.37 1.65 7.53
CA VAL A 34 -9.02 1.37 8.06
C VAL A 34 -7.96 1.45 6.97
N GLY A 35 -8.25 0.92 5.79
CA GLY A 35 -7.36 1.02 4.64
C GLY A 35 -7.14 2.47 4.19
N ALA A 36 -8.20 3.27 4.15
CA ALA A 36 -8.11 4.69 3.80
C ALA A 36 -7.28 5.48 4.83
N ASP A 37 -7.49 5.22 6.11
CA ASP A 37 -6.74 5.87 7.18
C ASP A 37 -5.26 5.47 7.13
N GLY A 38 -4.97 4.20 6.84
CA GLY A 38 -3.61 3.72 6.62
C GLY A 38 -2.91 4.41 5.45
N LEU A 39 -3.61 4.62 4.34
CA LEU A 39 -3.06 5.38 3.20
C LEU A 39 -2.80 6.84 3.54
N ARG A 40 -3.68 7.48 4.29
CA ARG A 40 -3.51 8.86 4.76
C ARG A 40 -2.29 8.98 5.67
N GLN A 41 -2.15 8.04 6.61
CA GLN A 41 -1.00 8.00 7.50
C GLN A 41 0.30 7.84 6.72
N ARG A 42 0.34 6.94 5.77
CA ARG A 42 1.50 6.74 4.89
C ARG A 42 1.84 7.99 4.09
N LEU A 43 0.84 8.72 3.61
CA LEU A 43 1.05 9.98 2.93
C LEU A 43 1.70 11.02 3.84
N THR A 44 1.23 11.14 5.08
CA THR A 44 1.82 12.02 6.09
C THR A 44 3.28 11.67 6.34
N ASP A 45 3.59 10.39 6.53
CA ASP A 45 4.95 9.91 6.77
C ASP A 45 5.89 10.24 5.59
N LEU A 46 5.41 10.10 4.36
CA LEU A 46 6.19 10.44 3.16
C LEU A 46 6.43 11.95 3.05
N LEU A 47 5.44 12.76 3.39
CA LEU A 47 5.57 14.22 3.39
C LEU A 47 6.58 14.68 4.45
N GLU A 48 6.56 14.10 5.63
CA GLU A 48 7.54 14.37 6.68
C GLU A 48 8.96 14.00 6.25
N ARG A 49 9.13 12.84 5.62
CA ARG A 49 10.42 12.41 5.05
C ARG A 49 10.91 13.37 3.98
N LYS A 50 10.02 13.82 3.10
CA LYS A 50 10.35 14.81 2.07
C LYS A 50 10.83 16.09 2.70
N GLN A 51 10.15 16.58 3.72
CA GLN A 51 10.54 17.81 4.44
C GLN A 51 11.90 17.65 5.12
N ALA A 52 12.13 16.51 5.78
CA ALA A 52 13.41 16.22 6.43
C ALA A 52 14.58 16.15 5.43
N LEU A 53 14.38 15.57 4.25
CA LEU A 53 15.38 15.56 3.19
C LEU A 53 15.58 16.93 2.58
N GLY A 54 14.54 17.72 2.42
CA GLY A 54 14.61 19.09 1.93
C GLY A 54 15.47 19.99 2.80
N THR A 55 15.42 19.84 4.11
CA THR A 55 16.25 20.57 5.04
C THR A 55 17.73 20.16 5.01
N ARG A 56 18.01 18.89 4.62
CA ARG A 56 19.37 18.39 4.44
C ARG A 56 19.97 18.73 3.08
N SER A 57 19.18 19.18 2.14
CA SER A 57 19.60 19.44 0.76
C SER A 57 20.58 20.62 0.60
N ILE A 58 20.89 21.31 1.69
CA ILE A 58 21.94 22.33 1.72
C ILE A 58 23.32 21.71 1.40
N GLU A 59 23.47 20.42 1.61
CA GLU A 59 24.64 19.62 1.20
C GLU A 59 24.28 18.75 -0.02
N ALA A 60 23.85 19.38 -1.10
CA ALA A 60 23.32 18.71 -2.29
C ALA A 60 24.25 17.62 -2.83
N SER A 61 24.02 16.38 -2.43
CA SER A 61 24.57 15.24 -3.12
C SER A 61 23.56 14.74 -4.15
N ALA A 62 24.04 14.21 -5.27
CA ALA A 62 23.18 13.61 -6.31
C ALA A 62 22.28 12.50 -5.74
N THR A 63 22.70 11.85 -4.66
CA THR A 63 21.92 10.83 -3.95
C THR A 63 20.68 11.41 -3.30
N VAL A 64 20.79 12.57 -2.65
CA VAL A 64 19.65 13.24 -2.01
C VAL A 64 18.62 13.69 -3.05
N GLU A 65 19.06 14.19 -4.19
CA GLU A 65 18.16 14.56 -5.28
C GLU A 65 17.41 13.34 -5.85
N ALA A 66 18.11 12.22 -6.02
CA ALA A 66 17.49 10.98 -6.47
C ALA A 66 16.45 10.48 -5.49
N ASP A 67 16.73 10.51 -4.19
CA ASP A 67 15.80 10.13 -3.13
C ASP A 67 14.58 11.06 -3.07
N LEU A 68 14.78 12.36 -3.24
CA LEU A 68 13.67 13.31 -3.32
C LEU A 68 12.75 13.01 -4.49
N ARG A 69 13.28 12.72 -5.66
CA ARG A 69 12.47 12.35 -6.83
C ARG A 69 11.66 11.08 -6.61
N LYS A 70 12.25 10.08 -5.96
CA LYS A 70 11.54 8.85 -5.59
C LYS A 70 10.40 9.13 -4.61
N LEU A 71 10.64 9.95 -3.60
CA LEU A 71 9.62 10.35 -2.63
C LEU A 71 8.50 11.14 -3.30
N GLU A 72 8.82 12.08 -4.17
CA GLU A 72 7.81 12.86 -4.90
C GLU A 72 6.94 11.99 -5.79
N SER A 73 7.53 11.02 -6.47
CA SER A 73 6.78 10.04 -7.26
C SER A 73 5.85 9.19 -6.40
N ALA A 74 6.34 8.71 -5.24
CA ALA A 74 5.54 7.92 -4.31
C ALA A 74 4.38 8.75 -3.73
N ILE A 75 4.62 9.99 -3.35
CA ILE A 75 3.61 10.91 -2.84
C ILE A 75 2.54 11.17 -3.91
N ARG A 76 2.94 11.44 -5.13
CA ARG A 76 2.00 11.68 -6.24
C ARG A 76 1.11 10.48 -6.50
N ARG A 77 1.68 9.27 -6.55
CA ARG A 77 0.91 8.03 -6.73
C ARG A 77 -0.10 7.83 -5.60
N LEU A 78 0.33 8.06 -4.36
CA LEU A 78 -0.53 7.89 -3.20
C LEU A 78 -1.66 8.92 -3.18
N GLN A 79 -1.40 10.16 -3.55
CA GLN A 79 -2.41 11.20 -3.70
C GLN A 79 -3.42 10.84 -4.79
N GLN A 80 -2.97 10.34 -5.92
CA GLN A 80 -3.86 9.86 -7.00
C GLN A 80 -4.72 8.70 -6.54
N THR A 81 -4.15 7.76 -5.81
CA THR A 81 -4.89 6.63 -5.23
C THR A 81 -5.95 7.13 -4.27
N LEU A 82 -5.60 8.01 -3.33
CA LEU A 82 -6.55 8.58 -2.37
C LEU A 82 -7.67 9.38 -3.04
N ALA A 83 -7.38 10.04 -4.16
CA ALA A 83 -8.39 10.76 -4.92
C ALA A 83 -9.38 9.83 -5.64
N SER A 84 -8.94 8.62 -5.98
CA SER A 84 -9.75 7.64 -6.72
C SER A 84 -10.52 6.66 -5.84
N VAL A 85 -10.13 6.49 -4.57
CA VAL A 85 -10.77 5.51 -3.69
C VAL A 85 -12.09 6.01 -3.13
N VAL A 86 -13.02 5.07 -2.99
CA VAL A 86 -14.31 5.28 -2.32
C VAL A 86 -14.31 4.44 -1.05
N VAL A 87 -14.52 5.08 0.09
CA VAL A 87 -14.61 4.35 1.35
C VAL A 87 -15.92 3.59 1.40
N ALA A 88 -15.84 2.26 1.46
CA ALA A 88 -16.99 1.41 1.64
C ALA A 88 -17.41 1.36 3.10
N GLU A 89 -18.70 1.55 3.34
CA GLU A 89 -19.27 1.34 4.66
C GLU A 89 -19.38 -0.15 4.97
N ILE A 90 -19.28 -0.50 6.25
CA ILE A 90 -19.49 -1.86 6.69
C ILE A 90 -20.95 -2.22 6.43
N PRO A 91 -21.23 -3.31 5.67
CA PRO A 91 -22.60 -3.66 5.35
C PRO A 91 -23.37 -4.00 6.62
N ALA A 92 -24.58 -3.47 6.74
CA ALA A 92 -25.49 -3.78 7.85
C ALA A 92 -26.06 -5.20 7.77
N ASP A 93 -26.11 -5.76 6.57
CA ASP A 93 -26.56 -7.11 6.32
C ASP A 93 -25.45 -8.12 6.66
N ARG A 94 -25.69 -8.94 7.67
CA ARG A 94 -24.74 -9.97 8.13
C ARG A 94 -24.92 -11.31 7.43
N GLU A 95 -25.93 -11.46 6.61
CA GLU A 95 -26.20 -12.72 5.90
C GLU A 95 -25.45 -12.83 4.58
N LYS A 96 -24.97 -11.72 4.06
CA LYS A 96 -24.25 -11.68 2.79
C LYS A 96 -22.78 -11.30 2.97
N VAL A 97 -21.92 -12.02 2.28
CA VAL A 97 -20.52 -11.65 2.16
C VAL A 97 -20.41 -10.46 1.21
N ALA A 98 -19.93 -9.32 1.70
CA ALA A 98 -19.77 -8.12 0.93
C ALA A 98 -18.44 -7.43 1.27
N PHE A 99 -18.03 -6.49 0.45
CA PHE A 99 -16.83 -5.71 0.69
C PHE A 99 -16.92 -4.98 2.05
N GLY A 100 -15.85 -5.05 2.84
CA GLY A 100 -15.80 -4.50 4.20
C GLY A 100 -16.33 -5.43 5.29
N ALA A 101 -16.99 -6.52 4.93
CA ALA A 101 -17.49 -7.49 5.89
C ALA A 101 -16.36 -8.37 6.48
N THR A 102 -16.52 -8.74 7.75
CA THR A 102 -15.67 -9.75 8.38
C THR A 102 -16.38 -11.08 8.33
N VAL A 103 -15.73 -12.08 7.74
CA VAL A 103 -16.26 -13.44 7.59
C VAL A 103 -15.46 -14.38 8.45
N THR A 104 -16.17 -15.16 9.29
CA THR A 104 -15.55 -16.23 10.05
C THR A 104 -15.72 -17.55 9.30
N VAL A 105 -14.60 -18.18 9.01
CA VAL A 105 -14.55 -19.45 8.28
C VAL A 105 -14.16 -20.54 9.26
N ARG A 106 -14.94 -21.62 9.28
CA ARG A 106 -14.61 -22.82 10.04
C ARG A 106 -13.99 -23.85 9.11
N HIS A 107 -12.80 -24.28 9.45
CA HIS A 107 -12.11 -25.35 8.73
C HIS A 107 -12.65 -26.74 9.15
N GLY A 108 -12.42 -27.74 8.33
CA GLY A 108 -12.88 -29.11 8.60
C GLY A 108 -12.29 -29.75 9.87
N ASN A 109 -11.19 -29.22 10.38
CA ASN A 109 -10.56 -29.59 11.65
C ASN A 109 -11.15 -28.88 12.88
N GLY A 110 -12.18 -28.05 12.70
CA GLY A 110 -12.80 -27.26 13.76
C GLY A 110 -12.13 -25.92 14.05
N ALA A 111 -11.01 -25.61 13.44
CA ALA A 111 -10.36 -24.31 13.60
C ALA A 111 -11.16 -23.20 12.91
N GLU A 112 -11.23 -22.04 13.55
CA GLU A 112 -11.92 -20.87 13.02
C GLU A 112 -10.92 -19.77 12.69
N ALA A 113 -11.12 -19.08 11.58
CA ALA A 113 -10.36 -17.93 11.18
C ALA A 113 -11.28 -16.81 10.69
N ALA A 114 -11.02 -15.60 11.08
CA ALA A 114 -11.77 -14.43 10.64
C ALA A 114 -10.99 -13.67 9.56
N TYR A 115 -11.66 -13.36 8.47
CA TYR A 115 -11.11 -12.61 7.35
C TYR A 115 -11.97 -11.40 7.06
N GLN A 116 -11.34 -10.25 6.87
CA GLN A 116 -12.03 -9.07 6.37
C GLN A 116 -11.96 -9.05 4.84
N ILE A 117 -13.10 -8.90 4.21
CA ILE A 117 -13.19 -8.79 2.75
C ILE A 117 -12.83 -7.37 2.36
N GLY A 118 -11.70 -7.22 1.72
CA GLY A 118 -11.21 -5.93 1.28
C GLY A 118 -10.28 -6.07 0.09
N MET A 119 -9.93 -4.92 -0.50
CA MET A 119 -8.89 -4.90 -1.50
C MET A 119 -7.55 -5.22 -0.81
N CYS A 120 -6.83 -6.21 -1.30
CA CYS A 120 -5.46 -6.45 -0.89
C CYS A 120 -4.62 -5.27 -1.35
N SER A 121 -4.64 -4.21 -0.58
CA SER A 121 -3.62 -3.19 -0.72
C SER A 121 -2.37 -3.66 0.02
N THR A 122 -1.24 -3.12 -0.31
CA THR A 122 0.08 -3.34 0.28
C THR A 122 0.12 -3.26 1.82
N ILE A 123 -1.01 -3.14 2.46
CA ILE A 123 -1.20 -3.08 3.90
C ILE A 123 -1.46 -4.48 4.49
N CYS A 124 -1.68 -5.48 3.65
CA CYS A 124 -1.64 -6.88 4.05
C CYS A 124 -0.18 -7.30 4.24
N GLY A 125 0.46 -6.78 5.21
CA GLY A 125 1.80 -7.16 5.61
C GLY A 125 1.88 -7.22 7.10
#